data_2dddf643c0372977804c8e217e86aa73
#
_entry.id   2dddf643c0372977804c8e217e86aa73
#
_cell.length_a   1.000
_cell.length_b   1.000
_cell.length_c   1.000
_cell.angle_alpha   90.00
_cell.angle_beta   90.00
_cell.angle_gamma   90.00
#
_symmetry.space_group_name_H-M   'P 1'
#
loop_
_entity.id
_entity.type
_entity.pdbx_description
1 polymer ?
#
loop_
_entity_poly.entity_id
_entity_poly.type
_entity_poly.pdbx_seq_one_letter_code
_entity_poly.pdbx_strand_id
1 'polypeptide(L)'
;MNTLFDKIWDAHVVTTVEDGPTQLYIDRLYCHEVTSPQAFAGLRARGIKVFRPEKVYCMPDHNTPTHDQDKPIEDPVSKTQVDTLTKNAADFGLTHYGMMDKRNGIIHVVGPERGLTLPGMTIVCGDSHTSTHGAMGAVAFGIGTSEVEMVLASQCILQSRPKTMRITVDGKLGKGVTAKDIALYMMSKMTTSGATGYFVEYAGEAIRSLTMEGRLTLCNLSIEMGARGGMIAPDEVTFEYIKGRENAPQGEEWDQAVQYWNCLLYTSDAADDTPCV
;
A
#
# COMPACT_ATOMS: atom_id res chain seq x y z
N MET A 1 -11.32 -22.39 0.50
CA MET A 1 -10.90 -21.63 1.69
C MET A 1 -10.29 -20.34 1.16
N ASN A 2 -10.85 -19.19 1.53
CA ASN A 2 -10.39 -17.91 0.96
C ASN A 2 -9.18 -17.42 1.74
N THR A 3 -8.09 -17.06 1.03
CA THR A 3 -6.90 -16.42 1.64
C THR A 3 -7.25 -14.98 2.08
N LEU A 4 -6.38 -14.35 2.87
CA LEU A 4 -6.54 -12.94 3.23
C LEU A 4 -6.64 -12.06 1.96
N PHE A 5 -5.79 -12.34 0.96
CA PHE A 5 -5.86 -11.67 -0.34
C PHE A 5 -7.24 -11.84 -0.99
N ASP A 6 -7.78 -13.08 -1.04
CA ASP A 6 -9.08 -13.35 -1.67
C ASP A 6 -10.20 -12.56 -1.01
N LYS A 7 -10.24 -12.52 0.32
CA LYS A 7 -11.27 -11.77 1.06
C LYS A 7 -11.26 -10.29 0.72
N ILE A 8 -10.07 -9.68 0.73
CA ILE A 8 -9.95 -8.25 0.43
C ILE A 8 -10.26 -8.00 -1.03
N TRP A 9 -9.71 -8.81 -1.94
CA TRP A 9 -9.96 -8.67 -3.36
C TRP A 9 -11.46 -8.78 -3.68
N ASP A 10 -12.11 -9.84 -3.22
CA ASP A 10 -13.53 -10.11 -3.53
C ASP A 10 -14.46 -9.03 -2.96
N ALA A 11 -14.12 -8.46 -1.78
CA ALA A 11 -14.87 -7.34 -1.18
C ALA A 11 -14.76 -6.04 -2.01
N HIS A 12 -13.73 -5.90 -2.87
CA HIS A 12 -13.49 -4.70 -3.69
C HIS A 12 -13.83 -4.89 -5.16
N VAL A 13 -14.32 -6.06 -5.56
CA VAL A 13 -14.77 -6.31 -6.93
C VAL A 13 -16.03 -5.49 -7.24
N VAL A 14 -15.95 -4.58 -8.20
CA VAL A 14 -17.10 -3.84 -8.73
C VAL A 14 -17.78 -4.66 -9.81
N THR A 15 -17.00 -5.20 -10.73
CA THR A 15 -17.47 -6.12 -11.78
C THR A 15 -16.29 -6.90 -12.36
N THR A 16 -16.59 -8.01 -13.01
CA THR A 16 -15.60 -8.78 -13.77
C THR A 16 -16.01 -8.79 -15.22
N VAL A 17 -15.10 -8.45 -16.12
CA VAL A 17 -15.31 -8.56 -17.56
C VAL A 17 -15.24 -10.03 -17.94
N GLU A 18 -16.21 -10.52 -18.72
CA GLU A 18 -16.20 -11.89 -19.20
C GLU A 18 -14.89 -12.15 -19.99
N ASP A 19 -14.17 -13.19 -19.62
CA ASP A 19 -12.85 -13.54 -20.16
C ASP A 19 -11.80 -12.40 -20.09
N GLY A 20 -11.99 -11.45 -19.16
CA GLY A 20 -11.19 -10.23 -19.04
C GLY A 20 -10.77 -9.89 -17.61
N PRO A 21 -10.29 -8.65 -17.42
CA PRO A 21 -9.84 -8.18 -16.12
C PRO A 21 -11.02 -7.93 -15.16
N THR A 22 -10.70 -7.88 -13.88
CA THR A 22 -11.60 -7.45 -12.81
C THR A 22 -11.49 -5.95 -12.61
N GLN A 23 -12.61 -5.25 -12.51
CA GLN A 23 -12.67 -3.87 -12.06
C GLN A 23 -12.70 -3.86 -10.54
N LEU A 24 -11.64 -3.32 -9.93
CA LEU A 24 -11.49 -3.18 -8.50
C LEU A 24 -11.74 -1.74 -8.06
N TYR A 25 -12.49 -1.56 -6.98
CA TYR A 25 -12.52 -0.31 -6.23
C TYR A 25 -11.21 -0.12 -5.45
N ILE A 26 -10.73 1.11 -5.37
CA ILE A 26 -9.49 1.47 -4.68
C ILE A 26 -9.82 2.39 -3.50
N ASP A 27 -9.48 1.97 -2.28
CA ASP A 27 -9.73 2.75 -1.07
C ASP A 27 -8.80 3.94 -0.94
N ARG A 28 -7.55 3.81 -1.39
CA ARG A 28 -6.54 4.84 -1.24
C ARG A 28 -5.63 4.93 -2.46
N LEU A 29 -5.49 6.14 -2.98
CA LEU A 29 -4.47 6.45 -3.98
C LEU A 29 -3.44 7.38 -3.34
N TYR A 30 -2.17 6.98 -3.43
CA TYR A 30 -1.05 7.84 -3.12
C TYR A 30 -0.41 8.40 -4.40
N CYS A 31 -0.08 9.68 -4.40
CA CYS A 31 0.55 10.36 -5.54
C CYS A 31 1.85 11.03 -5.10
N HIS A 32 2.93 10.76 -5.83
CA HIS A 32 4.19 11.47 -5.69
C HIS A 32 4.57 12.22 -6.98
N GLU A 33 5.62 13.01 -6.94
CA GLU A 33 5.95 13.98 -7.99
C GLU A 33 6.47 13.37 -9.29
N VAL A 34 6.94 12.11 -9.27
CA VAL A 34 7.56 11.48 -10.46
C VAL A 34 6.52 10.91 -11.42
N THR A 35 5.53 10.16 -10.93
CA THR A 35 4.61 9.37 -11.76
C THR A 35 3.22 9.99 -11.93
N SER A 36 2.85 10.99 -11.14
CA SER A 36 1.51 11.58 -11.19
C SER A 36 1.31 12.73 -12.19
N PRO A 37 2.33 13.48 -12.65
CA PRO A 37 2.10 14.68 -13.47
C PRO A 37 1.31 14.42 -14.75
N GLN A 38 1.62 13.34 -15.47
CA GLN A 38 0.95 12.98 -16.72
C GLN A 38 -0.49 12.55 -16.50
N ALA A 39 -0.80 11.86 -15.37
CA ALA A 39 -2.16 11.49 -15.01
C ALA A 39 -3.03 12.74 -14.81
N PHE A 40 -2.55 13.74 -14.09
CA PHE A 40 -3.27 15.00 -13.92
C PHE A 40 -3.39 15.79 -15.22
N ALA A 41 -2.37 15.77 -16.10
CA ALA A 41 -2.44 16.38 -17.42
C ALA A 41 -3.52 15.73 -18.29
N GLY A 42 -3.65 14.39 -18.25
CA GLY A 42 -4.70 13.65 -18.95
C GLY A 42 -6.10 14.04 -18.46
N LEU A 43 -6.31 14.16 -17.15
CA LEU A 43 -7.59 14.64 -16.59
C LEU A 43 -7.95 16.04 -17.08
N ARG A 44 -6.97 16.98 -17.06
CA ARG A 44 -7.19 18.35 -17.55
C ARG A 44 -7.55 18.38 -19.04
N ALA A 45 -6.83 17.63 -19.86
CA ALA A 45 -7.07 17.58 -21.31
C ALA A 45 -8.49 17.08 -21.64
N ARG A 46 -9.05 16.22 -20.80
CA ARG A 46 -10.39 15.65 -20.94
C ARG A 46 -11.47 16.39 -20.15
N GLY A 47 -11.11 17.40 -19.37
CA GLY A 47 -12.05 18.14 -18.50
C GLY A 47 -12.65 17.28 -17.38
N ILE A 48 -11.94 16.22 -16.95
CA ILE A 48 -12.40 15.30 -15.90
C ILE A 48 -11.89 15.78 -14.54
N LYS A 49 -12.75 15.76 -13.54
CA LYS A 49 -12.40 16.02 -12.14
C LYS A 49 -11.96 14.74 -11.43
N VAL A 50 -11.21 14.89 -10.34
CA VAL A 50 -10.95 13.75 -9.45
C VAL A 50 -12.26 13.34 -8.79
N PHE A 51 -12.57 12.04 -8.87
CA PHE A 51 -13.87 11.50 -8.42
C PHE A 51 -14.03 11.51 -6.90
N ARG A 52 -13.00 11.09 -6.18
CA ARG A 52 -12.97 11.01 -4.71
C ARG A 52 -11.72 11.69 -4.15
N PRO A 53 -11.65 13.02 -4.14
CA PRO A 53 -10.45 13.76 -3.71
C PRO A 53 -10.01 13.44 -2.28
N GLU A 54 -10.95 13.10 -1.38
CA GLU A 54 -10.67 12.70 0.01
C GLU A 54 -9.99 11.33 0.14
N LYS A 55 -9.92 10.56 -0.95
CA LYS A 55 -9.22 9.27 -1.01
C LYS A 55 -7.80 9.38 -1.59
N VAL A 56 -7.40 10.59 -2.00
CA VAL A 56 -6.12 10.84 -2.67
C VAL A 56 -5.21 11.68 -1.77
N TYR A 57 -3.99 11.19 -1.55
CA TYR A 57 -2.97 11.88 -0.77
C TYR A 57 -1.73 12.09 -1.61
N CYS A 58 -1.24 13.34 -1.63
CA CYS A 58 -0.08 13.75 -2.41
C CYS A 58 1.09 14.07 -1.48
N MET A 59 2.25 13.50 -1.74
CA MET A 59 3.50 13.76 -1.00
C MET A 59 4.68 13.69 -1.96
N PRO A 60 5.56 14.70 -2.02
CA PRO A 60 6.83 14.58 -2.70
C PRO A 60 7.82 13.83 -1.81
N ASP A 61 8.50 12.82 -2.35
CA ASP A 61 9.44 11.98 -1.61
C ASP A 61 10.63 11.45 -2.43
N HIS A 62 10.59 11.56 -3.77
CA HIS A 62 11.66 11.09 -4.64
C HIS A 62 12.67 12.17 -4.98
N ASN A 63 12.21 13.38 -5.33
CA ASN A 63 13.03 14.49 -5.78
C ASN A 63 13.12 15.62 -4.74
N THR A 64 13.02 15.27 -3.47
CA THR A 64 13.18 16.20 -2.36
C THR A 64 14.60 16.13 -1.81
N PRO A 65 15.23 17.27 -1.44
CA PRO A 65 16.52 17.24 -0.78
C PRO A 65 16.42 16.58 0.60
N THR A 66 17.48 15.87 1.01
CA THR A 66 17.55 15.18 2.31
C THR A 66 17.93 16.11 3.47
N HIS A 67 18.39 17.32 3.15
CA HIS A 67 18.76 18.37 4.11
C HIS A 67 18.47 19.73 3.49
N ASP A 68 18.44 20.77 4.31
CA ASP A 68 18.17 22.15 3.86
C ASP A 68 16.84 22.30 3.09
N GLN A 69 15.79 21.57 3.50
CA GLN A 69 14.50 21.56 2.82
C GLN A 69 13.76 22.90 2.85
N ASP A 70 14.18 23.83 3.69
CA ASP A 70 13.74 25.21 3.76
C ASP A 70 14.32 26.09 2.63
N LYS A 71 15.33 25.59 1.91
CA LYS A 71 15.93 26.26 0.77
C LYS A 71 15.27 25.80 -0.54
N PRO A 72 15.37 26.63 -1.61
CA PRO A 72 14.92 26.22 -2.94
C PRO A 72 15.65 24.97 -3.43
N ILE A 73 14.91 24.06 -4.09
CA ILE A 73 15.51 22.89 -4.77
C ILE A 73 16.41 23.41 -5.90
N GLU A 74 17.68 23.07 -5.85
CA GLU A 74 18.70 23.56 -6.82
C GLU A 74 18.55 22.91 -8.20
N ASP A 75 18.25 21.60 -8.24
CA ASP A 75 18.02 20.90 -9.51
C ASP A 75 16.69 21.33 -10.15
N PRO A 76 16.72 21.93 -11.36
CA PRO A 76 15.53 22.49 -11.97
C PRO A 76 14.50 21.40 -12.37
N VAL A 77 14.93 20.17 -12.63
CA VAL A 77 14.02 19.07 -12.99
C VAL A 77 13.26 18.62 -11.75
N SER A 78 13.97 18.34 -10.66
CA SER A 78 13.39 17.99 -9.37
C SER A 78 12.43 19.08 -8.88
N LYS A 79 12.87 20.36 -8.96
CA LYS A 79 12.02 21.50 -8.60
C LYS A 79 10.72 21.51 -9.41
N THR A 80 10.80 21.34 -10.73
CA THR A 80 9.63 21.34 -11.60
C THR A 80 8.65 20.23 -11.24
N GLN A 81 9.15 19.04 -10.91
CA GLN A 81 8.32 17.91 -10.52
C GLN A 81 7.59 18.16 -9.19
N VAL A 82 8.30 18.63 -8.17
CA VAL A 82 7.72 18.94 -6.86
C VAL A 82 6.71 20.09 -6.96
N ASP A 83 7.04 21.17 -7.69
CA ASP A 83 6.13 22.29 -7.92
C ASP A 83 4.88 21.85 -8.70
N THR A 84 5.03 20.93 -9.66
CA THR A 84 3.93 20.39 -10.45
C THR A 84 2.99 19.55 -9.58
N LEU A 85 3.50 18.71 -8.67
CA LEU A 85 2.68 17.96 -7.73
C LEU A 85 1.90 18.91 -6.82
N THR A 86 2.57 19.92 -6.26
CA THR A 86 1.95 20.93 -5.41
C THR A 86 0.81 21.65 -6.14
N LYS A 87 1.07 22.08 -7.37
CA LYS A 87 0.05 22.71 -8.22
C LYS A 87 -1.11 21.76 -8.53
N ASN A 88 -0.83 20.52 -8.88
CA ASN A 88 -1.85 19.51 -9.17
C ASN A 88 -2.76 19.27 -7.95
N ALA A 89 -2.16 19.10 -6.78
CA ALA A 89 -2.91 18.90 -5.55
C ALA A 89 -3.85 20.09 -5.25
N ALA A 90 -3.36 21.34 -5.43
CA ALA A 90 -4.17 22.53 -5.24
C ALA A 90 -5.30 22.63 -6.27
N ASP A 91 -5.00 22.44 -7.57
CA ASP A 91 -5.98 22.55 -8.67
C ASP A 91 -7.14 21.55 -8.53
N PHE A 92 -6.87 20.34 -7.99
CA PHE A 92 -7.86 19.27 -7.83
C PHE A 92 -8.41 19.14 -6.41
N GLY A 93 -8.00 20.00 -5.47
CA GLY A 93 -8.49 20.01 -4.09
C GLY A 93 -8.08 18.78 -3.27
N LEU A 94 -6.86 18.27 -3.48
CA LEU A 94 -6.34 17.06 -2.85
C LEU A 94 -5.58 17.37 -1.56
N THR A 95 -5.55 16.38 -0.64
CA THR A 95 -4.68 16.47 0.54
C THR A 95 -3.21 16.40 0.10
N HIS A 96 -2.42 17.41 0.47
CA HIS A 96 -1.02 17.53 0.11
C HIS A 96 -0.15 17.78 1.35
N TYR A 97 0.79 16.87 1.59
CA TYR A 97 1.84 17.02 2.59
C TYR A 97 3.14 17.42 1.86
N GLY A 98 3.29 18.71 1.58
CA GLY A 98 4.46 19.26 0.89
C GLY A 98 5.73 19.23 1.76
N MET A 99 6.90 19.52 1.18
CA MET A 99 8.21 19.43 1.83
C MET A 99 8.31 20.12 3.20
N MET A 100 7.59 21.24 3.42
CA MET A 100 7.60 21.98 4.68
C MET A 100 6.49 21.56 5.65
N ASP A 101 5.63 20.63 5.26
CA ASP A 101 4.62 20.07 6.15
C ASP A 101 5.28 19.06 7.09
N LYS A 102 5.01 19.17 8.39
CA LYS A 102 5.53 18.24 9.41
C LYS A 102 5.08 16.78 9.20
N ARG A 103 4.10 16.57 8.34
CA ARG A 103 3.57 15.26 7.95
C ARG A 103 4.24 14.71 6.68
N ASN A 104 5.11 15.48 6.02
CA ASN A 104 5.83 15.01 4.85
C ASN A 104 6.86 13.95 5.22
N GLY A 105 7.13 13.06 4.30
CA GLY A 105 8.13 12.00 4.37
C GLY A 105 7.91 10.98 3.25
N ILE A 106 8.63 9.88 3.30
CA ILE A 106 8.46 8.79 2.35
C ILE A 106 7.01 8.30 2.39
N ILE A 107 6.33 8.32 1.25
CA ILE A 107 4.88 8.07 1.14
C ILE A 107 4.47 6.72 1.73
N HIS A 108 5.29 5.68 1.55
CA HIS A 108 5.05 4.33 2.07
C HIS A 108 5.37 4.16 3.56
N VAL A 109 5.98 5.18 4.19
CA VAL A 109 6.17 5.28 5.64
C VAL A 109 5.07 6.15 6.24
N VAL A 110 4.82 7.31 5.66
CA VAL A 110 3.80 8.28 6.12
C VAL A 110 2.39 7.66 6.11
N GLY A 111 2.04 6.90 5.08
CA GLY A 111 0.74 6.22 5.00
C GLY A 111 0.41 5.40 6.25
N PRO A 112 1.24 4.42 6.62
CA PRO A 112 1.10 3.66 7.87
C PRO A 112 1.21 4.51 9.13
N GLU A 113 2.23 5.37 9.23
CA GLU A 113 2.49 6.18 10.44
C GLU A 113 1.37 7.17 10.76
N ARG A 114 0.63 7.62 9.75
CA ARG A 114 -0.50 8.53 9.94
C ARG A 114 -1.84 7.81 10.08
N GLY A 115 -1.87 6.48 10.00
CA GLY A 115 -3.11 5.71 10.03
C GLY A 115 -3.95 5.89 8.76
N LEU A 116 -3.32 6.28 7.65
CA LEU A 116 -3.96 6.39 6.34
C LEU A 116 -4.08 5.02 5.64
N THR A 117 -3.22 4.09 6.03
CA THR A 117 -3.20 2.70 5.59
C THR A 117 -3.78 1.83 6.71
N LEU A 118 -4.86 1.13 6.42
CA LEU A 118 -5.56 0.28 7.38
C LEU A 118 -5.72 -1.14 6.82
N PRO A 119 -5.85 -2.17 7.69
CA PRO A 119 -6.12 -3.52 7.25
C PRO A 119 -7.40 -3.62 6.40
N GLY A 120 -7.36 -4.49 5.40
CA GLY A 120 -8.51 -4.73 4.53
C GLY A 120 -8.68 -3.74 3.40
N MET A 121 -7.85 -2.69 3.30
CA MET A 121 -7.90 -1.72 2.22
C MET A 121 -7.25 -2.22 0.93
N THR A 122 -7.69 -1.67 -0.20
CA THR A 122 -6.98 -1.67 -1.49
C THR A 122 -6.24 -0.35 -1.66
N ILE A 123 -4.92 -0.41 -1.92
CA ILE A 123 -4.04 0.77 -1.96
C ILE A 123 -3.18 0.73 -3.22
N VAL A 124 -3.12 1.85 -3.94
CA VAL A 124 -2.26 1.97 -5.11
C VAL A 124 -1.46 3.27 -5.12
N CYS A 125 -0.33 3.23 -5.79
CA CYS A 125 0.56 4.35 -6.05
C CYS A 125 1.33 4.10 -7.36
N GLY A 126 1.85 5.13 -7.98
CA GLY A 126 2.72 5.01 -9.15
C GLY A 126 4.14 4.50 -8.85
N ASP A 127 4.33 3.77 -7.77
CA ASP A 127 5.60 3.22 -7.28
C ASP A 127 5.42 1.74 -6.96
N SER A 128 6.35 0.89 -7.38
CA SER A 128 6.34 -0.56 -7.13
C SER A 128 6.38 -0.88 -5.63
N HIS A 129 7.09 -0.08 -4.82
CA HIS A 129 7.20 -0.29 -3.36
C HIS A 129 5.93 0.05 -2.58
N THR A 130 4.82 0.36 -3.26
CA THR A 130 3.46 0.38 -2.68
C THR A 130 3.12 -0.93 -1.95
N SER A 131 3.74 -2.04 -2.34
CA SER A 131 3.70 -3.32 -1.64
C SER A 131 3.98 -3.21 -0.13
N THR A 132 4.75 -2.22 0.31
CA THR A 132 5.06 -1.94 1.73
C THR A 132 3.80 -1.89 2.59
N HIS A 133 2.71 -1.31 2.09
CA HIS A 133 1.45 -1.18 2.81
C HIS A 133 0.77 -2.52 3.12
N GLY A 134 1.17 -3.60 2.43
CA GLY A 134 0.70 -4.94 2.73
C GLY A 134 1.11 -5.46 4.12
N ALA A 135 2.13 -4.86 4.74
CA ALA A 135 2.50 -5.13 6.13
C ALA A 135 1.38 -4.80 7.14
N MET A 136 0.46 -3.91 6.75
CA MET A 136 -0.72 -3.55 7.53
C MET A 136 -1.93 -4.46 7.25
N GLY A 137 -1.78 -5.50 6.42
CA GLY A 137 -2.90 -6.34 6.00
C GLY A 137 -3.76 -5.72 4.90
N ALA A 138 -3.18 -4.88 4.05
CA ALA A 138 -3.84 -4.28 2.89
C ALA A 138 -3.42 -5.00 1.59
N VAL A 139 -4.27 -4.99 0.58
CA VAL A 139 -3.90 -5.35 -0.80
C VAL A 139 -3.34 -4.11 -1.48
N ALA A 140 -2.01 -4.02 -1.52
CA ALA A 140 -1.31 -2.83 -1.97
C ALA A 140 -0.32 -3.16 -3.08
N PHE A 141 -0.34 -2.38 -4.17
CA PHE A 141 0.52 -2.63 -5.33
C PHE A 141 0.76 -1.39 -6.18
N GLY A 142 1.91 -1.38 -6.86
CA GLY A 142 2.28 -0.33 -7.79
C GLY A 142 1.50 -0.39 -9.10
N ILE A 143 1.21 0.77 -9.69
CA ILE A 143 0.47 0.93 -10.95
C ILE A 143 1.16 1.91 -11.89
N GLY A 144 0.86 1.81 -13.17
CA GLY A 144 1.38 2.74 -14.18
C GLY A 144 0.66 4.10 -14.16
N THR A 145 1.28 5.10 -14.78
CA THR A 145 0.76 6.48 -14.82
C THR A 145 -0.65 6.57 -15.43
N SER A 146 -0.95 5.82 -16.49
CA SER A 146 -2.30 5.77 -17.08
C SER A 146 -3.34 5.13 -16.16
N GLU A 147 -2.91 4.19 -15.32
CA GLU A 147 -3.75 3.60 -14.30
C GLU A 147 -4.00 4.58 -13.14
N VAL A 148 -2.99 5.40 -12.76
CA VAL A 148 -3.19 6.51 -11.81
C VAL A 148 -4.26 7.47 -12.33
N GLU A 149 -4.25 7.83 -13.62
CA GLU A 149 -5.29 8.65 -14.24
C GLU A 149 -6.68 8.00 -14.12
N MET A 150 -6.76 6.69 -14.39
CA MET A 150 -8.00 5.93 -14.27
C MET A 150 -8.55 5.96 -12.83
N VAL A 151 -7.70 5.73 -11.83
CA VAL A 151 -8.10 5.75 -10.42
C VAL A 151 -8.52 7.15 -9.98
N LEU A 152 -7.81 8.20 -10.40
CA LEU A 152 -8.20 9.59 -10.13
C LEU A 152 -9.61 9.89 -10.70
N ALA A 153 -9.90 9.40 -11.92
CA ALA A 153 -11.16 9.66 -12.61
C ALA A 153 -12.35 8.85 -12.08
N SER A 154 -12.14 7.63 -11.57
CA SER A 154 -13.21 6.67 -11.29
C SER A 154 -13.14 5.98 -9.93
N GLN A 155 -12.05 6.13 -9.21
CA GLN A 155 -11.71 5.37 -8.00
C GLN A 155 -11.63 3.84 -8.24
N CYS A 156 -11.54 3.41 -9.48
CA CYS A 156 -11.45 2.01 -9.88
C CYS A 156 -10.28 1.77 -10.82
N ILE A 157 -9.86 0.50 -10.90
CA ILE A 157 -8.81 0.05 -11.80
C ILE A 157 -9.18 -1.31 -12.40
N LEU A 158 -8.71 -1.57 -13.63
CA LEU A 158 -8.83 -2.89 -14.26
C LEU A 158 -7.57 -3.70 -13.99
N GLN A 159 -7.70 -4.84 -13.33
CA GLN A 159 -6.57 -5.71 -12.99
C GLN A 159 -6.89 -7.18 -13.24
N SER A 160 -5.92 -7.90 -13.77
CA SER A 160 -5.96 -9.36 -13.75
C SER A 160 -5.65 -9.86 -12.34
N ARG A 161 -6.45 -10.80 -11.83
CA ARG A 161 -6.23 -11.37 -10.50
C ARG A 161 -4.90 -12.12 -10.46
N PRO A 162 -3.94 -11.74 -9.61
CA PRO A 162 -2.70 -12.49 -9.45
C PRO A 162 -2.97 -13.83 -8.77
N LYS A 163 -2.06 -14.78 -8.93
CA LYS A 163 -2.03 -15.98 -8.11
C LYS A 163 -1.61 -15.62 -6.68
N THR A 164 -1.98 -16.44 -5.71
CA THR A 164 -1.53 -16.29 -4.32
C THR A 164 -0.41 -17.27 -4.00
N MET A 165 0.56 -16.82 -3.21
CA MET A 165 1.66 -17.64 -2.71
C MET A 165 1.79 -17.39 -1.20
N ARG A 166 1.85 -18.47 -0.41
CA ARG A 166 2.16 -18.38 1.02
C ARG A 166 3.62 -18.75 1.26
N ILE A 167 4.34 -17.89 1.98
CA ILE A 167 5.70 -18.16 2.45
C ILE A 167 5.66 -18.22 3.97
N THR A 168 5.95 -19.38 4.53
CA THR A 168 5.96 -19.59 5.98
C THR A 168 7.39 -19.60 6.49
N VAL A 169 7.68 -18.77 7.50
CA VAL A 169 8.97 -18.71 8.18
C VAL A 169 8.73 -19.04 9.65
N ASP A 170 9.10 -20.25 10.05
CA ASP A 170 8.91 -20.75 11.39
C ASP A 170 10.20 -20.68 12.23
N GLY A 171 10.03 -20.80 13.54
CA GLY A 171 11.11 -20.75 14.51
C GLY A 171 11.45 -19.33 14.96
N LYS A 172 12.59 -19.18 15.63
CA LYS A 172 13.05 -17.91 16.18
C LYS A 172 14.23 -17.37 15.41
N LEU A 173 14.23 -16.07 15.15
CA LEU A 173 15.34 -15.39 14.50
C LEU A 173 16.57 -15.43 15.40
N GLY A 174 17.72 -15.75 14.82
CA GLY A 174 19.00 -15.70 15.51
C GLY A 174 19.38 -14.26 15.85
N LYS A 175 20.33 -14.12 16.80
CA LYS A 175 20.82 -12.79 17.19
C LYS A 175 21.43 -12.06 15.99
N GLY A 176 20.95 -10.83 15.73
CA GLY A 176 21.42 -9.99 14.63
C GLY A 176 20.77 -10.27 13.28
N VAL A 177 19.85 -11.23 13.19
CA VAL A 177 19.05 -11.49 11.98
C VAL A 177 17.87 -10.52 11.94
N THR A 178 17.71 -9.85 10.82
CA THR A 178 16.67 -8.83 10.58
C THR A 178 15.65 -9.30 9.53
N ALA A 179 14.58 -8.57 9.34
CA ALA A 179 13.61 -8.83 8.27
C ALA A 179 14.23 -8.77 6.87
N LYS A 180 15.25 -7.91 6.68
CA LYS A 180 16.01 -7.82 5.43
C LYS A 180 16.78 -9.10 5.14
N ASP A 181 17.36 -9.75 6.16
CA ASP A 181 18.07 -11.03 5.98
C ASP A 181 17.09 -12.13 5.57
N ILE A 182 15.85 -12.13 6.13
CA ILE A 182 14.79 -13.05 5.69
C ILE A 182 14.49 -12.85 4.20
N ALA A 183 14.26 -11.60 3.76
CA ALA A 183 13.97 -11.29 2.37
C ALA A 183 15.11 -11.71 1.44
N LEU A 184 16.35 -11.38 1.78
CA LEU A 184 17.54 -11.75 0.99
C LEU A 184 17.74 -13.26 0.94
N TYR A 185 17.50 -13.96 2.05
CA TYR A 185 17.55 -15.43 2.06
C TYR A 185 16.51 -16.05 1.14
N MET A 186 15.27 -15.57 1.19
CA MET A 186 14.21 -16.04 0.27
C MET A 186 14.60 -15.81 -1.19
N MET A 187 15.10 -14.62 -1.53
CA MET A 187 15.59 -14.31 -2.88
C MET A 187 16.73 -15.23 -3.31
N SER A 188 17.61 -15.60 -2.38
CA SER A 188 18.70 -16.56 -2.68
C SER A 188 18.19 -17.96 -3.05
N LYS A 189 16.97 -18.34 -2.62
CA LYS A 189 16.33 -19.62 -2.90
C LYS A 189 15.37 -19.58 -4.08
N MET A 190 14.63 -18.49 -4.22
CA MET A 190 13.56 -18.34 -5.20
C MET A 190 13.98 -17.54 -6.44
N THR A 191 15.13 -16.88 -6.41
CA THR A 191 15.61 -15.90 -7.39
C THR A 191 14.81 -14.59 -7.38
N THR A 192 15.26 -13.58 -8.14
CA THR A 192 14.58 -12.29 -8.32
C THR A 192 13.29 -12.36 -9.16
N SER A 193 12.92 -13.52 -9.66
CA SER A 193 11.72 -13.76 -10.47
C SER A 193 10.81 -14.84 -9.88
N GLY A 194 11.16 -15.38 -8.71
CA GLY A 194 10.48 -16.54 -8.13
C GLY A 194 9.03 -16.31 -7.73
N ALA A 195 8.64 -15.07 -7.52
CA ALA A 195 7.26 -14.69 -7.17
C ALA A 195 6.53 -13.94 -8.31
N THR A 196 7.05 -14.00 -9.55
CA THR A 196 6.41 -13.32 -10.68
C THR A 196 4.99 -13.83 -10.93
N GLY A 197 4.03 -12.92 -10.97
CA GLY A 197 2.61 -13.22 -11.14
C GLY A 197 1.88 -13.61 -9.85
N TYR A 198 2.56 -13.56 -8.70
CA TYR A 198 1.97 -13.86 -7.40
C TYR A 198 1.82 -12.61 -6.52
N PHE A 199 0.79 -12.66 -5.67
CA PHE A 199 0.69 -11.87 -4.45
C PHE A 199 1.13 -12.76 -3.29
N VAL A 200 2.11 -12.32 -2.50
CA VAL A 200 2.77 -13.14 -1.48
C VAL A 200 2.20 -12.84 -0.11
N GLU A 201 1.74 -13.85 0.61
CA GLU A 201 1.36 -13.77 2.02
C GLU A 201 2.45 -14.40 2.89
N TYR A 202 3.03 -13.61 3.79
CA TYR A 202 4.03 -14.07 4.74
C TYR A 202 3.39 -14.51 6.04
N ALA A 203 3.77 -15.69 6.53
CA ALA A 203 3.23 -16.30 7.74
C ALA A 203 4.32 -17.03 8.54
N GLY A 204 3.95 -17.55 9.69
CA GLY A 204 4.83 -18.31 10.57
C GLY A 204 5.27 -17.56 11.82
N GLU A 205 5.88 -18.30 12.78
CA GLU A 205 6.26 -17.75 14.09
C GLU A 205 7.24 -16.60 13.97
N ALA A 206 8.26 -16.73 13.10
CA ALA A 206 9.25 -15.68 12.88
C ALA A 206 8.63 -14.40 12.34
N ILE A 207 7.65 -14.51 11.42
CA ILE A 207 6.98 -13.33 10.85
C ILE A 207 6.10 -12.63 11.90
N ARG A 208 5.34 -13.38 12.69
CA ARG A 208 4.53 -12.80 13.78
C ARG A 208 5.39 -12.07 14.82
N SER A 209 6.63 -12.55 15.06
CA SER A 209 7.54 -11.93 16.01
C SER A 209 8.21 -10.63 15.52
N LEU A 210 8.07 -10.28 14.24
CA LEU A 210 8.63 -9.03 13.69
C LEU A 210 7.89 -7.80 14.24
N THR A 211 8.67 -6.73 14.47
CA THR A 211 8.09 -5.39 14.66
C THR A 211 7.39 -4.93 13.38
N MET A 212 6.58 -3.89 13.47
CA MET A 212 5.92 -3.35 12.28
C MET A 212 6.93 -2.88 11.23
N GLU A 213 8.04 -2.25 11.63
CA GLU A 213 9.10 -1.83 10.72
C GLU A 213 9.76 -3.01 10.00
N GLY A 214 9.91 -4.13 10.70
CA GLY A 214 10.38 -5.38 10.10
C GLY A 214 9.38 -5.93 9.07
N ARG A 215 8.08 -5.88 9.37
CA ARG A 215 7.02 -6.29 8.44
C ARG A 215 6.95 -5.36 7.22
N LEU A 216 7.07 -4.04 7.42
CA LEU A 216 7.14 -3.06 6.33
C LEU A 216 8.33 -3.35 5.42
N THR A 217 9.52 -3.64 6.00
CA THR A 217 10.72 -4.02 5.24
C THR A 217 10.50 -5.28 4.41
N LEU A 218 9.88 -6.31 4.97
CA LEU A 218 9.64 -7.58 4.28
C LEU A 218 8.66 -7.42 3.11
N CYS A 219 7.54 -6.74 3.33
CA CYS A 219 6.56 -6.45 2.28
C CYS A 219 7.12 -5.50 1.21
N ASN A 220 7.95 -4.53 1.58
CA ASN A 220 8.67 -3.66 0.65
C ASN A 220 9.54 -4.48 -0.31
N LEU A 221 10.37 -5.39 0.21
CA LEU A 221 11.30 -6.19 -0.58
C LEU A 221 10.64 -7.32 -1.38
N SER A 222 9.33 -7.52 -1.27
CA SER A 222 8.59 -8.52 -2.07
C SER A 222 8.71 -8.25 -3.58
N ILE A 223 8.81 -6.98 -3.96
CA ILE A 223 8.95 -6.55 -5.35
C ILE A 223 10.25 -7.06 -5.97
N GLU A 224 11.31 -7.17 -5.18
CA GLU A 224 12.62 -7.65 -5.62
C GLU A 224 12.63 -9.16 -5.97
N MET A 225 11.57 -9.88 -5.58
CA MET A 225 11.32 -11.26 -6.02
C MET A 225 10.36 -11.33 -7.23
N GLY A 226 9.99 -10.20 -7.81
CA GLY A 226 9.02 -10.11 -8.89
C GLY A 226 7.56 -10.24 -8.46
N ALA A 227 7.26 -10.25 -7.17
CA ALA A 227 5.89 -10.32 -6.67
C ALA A 227 5.07 -9.08 -7.07
N ARG A 228 3.76 -9.28 -7.26
CA ARG A 228 2.82 -8.17 -7.45
C ARG A 228 2.66 -7.32 -6.19
N GLY A 229 2.80 -7.96 -5.04
CA GLY A 229 2.78 -7.37 -3.71
C GLY A 229 3.05 -8.42 -2.66
N GLY A 230 3.36 -7.96 -1.45
CA GLY A 230 3.51 -8.81 -0.27
C GLY A 230 2.57 -8.34 0.83
N MET A 231 2.07 -9.26 1.64
CA MET A 231 1.19 -8.91 2.74
C MET A 231 1.44 -9.79 3.96
N ILE A 232 1.07 -9.26 5.13
CA ILE A 232 1.07 -9.96 6.40
C ILE A 232 -0.31 -9.78 7.03
N ALA A 233 -0.89 -10.85 7.53
CA ALA A 233 -2.18 -10.80 8.21
C ALA A 233 -2.09 -9.85 9.43
N PRO A 234 -3.06 -8.92 9.61
CA PRO A 234 -3.05 -7.99 10.72
C PRO A 234 -3.27 -8.74 12.05
N ASP A 235 -2.52 -8.38 13.07
CA ASP A 235 -2.59 -8.93 14.42
C ASP A 235 -2.42 -7.81 15.46
N GLU A 236 -2.22 -8.17 16.72
CA GLU A 236 -2.05 -7.24 17.83
C GLU A 236 -0.94 -6.22 17.57
N VAL A 237 0.18 -6.63 16.94
CA VAL A 237 1.28 -5.71 16.58
C VAL A 237 0.79 -4.64 15.60
N THR A 238 -0.04 -5.04 14.63
CA THR A 238 -0.65 -4.12 13.67
C THR A 238 -1.64 -3.18 14.36
N PHE A 239 -2.49 -3.72 15.23
CA PHE A 239 -3.51 -2.93 15.94
C PHE A 239 -2.87 -1.91 16.89
N GLU A 240 -1.86 -2.31 17.67
CA GLU A 240 -1.10 -1.40 18.53
C GLU A 240 -0.40 -0.31 17.72
N TYR A 241 0.15 -0.64 16.56
CA TYR A 241 0.80 0.33 15.69
C TYR A 241 -0.17 1.38 15.14
N ILE A 242 -1.41 1.01 14.79
CA ILE A 242 -2.43 1.90 14.23
C ILE A 242 -3.10 2.74 15.33
N LYS A 243 -3.28 2.20 16.52
CA LYS A 243 -4.09 2.79 17.59
C LYS A 243 -3.61 4.21 17.94
N GLY A 244 -4.55 5.15 17.91
CA GLY A 244 -4.28 6.56 18.26
C GLY A 244 -3.57 7.37 17.18
N ARG A 245 -3.34 6.82 15.99
CA ARG A 245 -2.83 7.59 14.84
C ARG A 245 -3.86 8.60 14.36
N GLU A 246 -3.40 9.70 13.75
CA GLU A 246 -4.21 10.86 13.36
C GLU A 246 -5.45 10.51 12.52
N ASN A 247 -5.32 9.56 11.59
CA ASN A 247 -6.40 9.16 10.67
C ASN A 247 -6.93 7.74 10.96
N ALA A 248 -6.53 7.14 12.07
CA ALA A 248 -7.06 5.85 12.49
C ALA A 248 -8.47 6.01 13.08
N PRO A 249 -9.33 5.01 12.97
CA PRO A 249 -10.61 4.98 13.66
C PRO A 249 -10.46 5.22 15.17
N GLN A 250 -11.45 5.85 15.80
CA GLN A 250 -11.43 6.14 17.24
C GLN A 250 -12.76 5.75 17.89
N GLY A 251 -12.72 5.49 19.20
CA GLY A 251 -13.92 5.14 19.96
C GLY A 251 -14.64 3.90 19.40
N GLU A 252 -15.95 4.00 19.19
CA GLU A 252 -16.76 2.90 18.67
C GLU A 252 -16.34 2.46 17.25
N GLU A 253 -15.87 3.39 16.42
CA GLU A 253 -15.36 3.06 15.06
C GLU A 253 -14.10 2.19 15.15
N TRP A 254 -13.26 2.40 16.18
CA TRP A 254 -12.10 1.55 16.43
C TRP A 254 -12.52 0.11 16.77
N ASP A 255 -13.49 -0.06 17.66
CA ASP A 255 -13.95 -1.38 18.07
C ASP A 255 -14.57 -2.15 16.90
N GLN A 256 -15.36 -1.47 16.06
CA GLN A 256 -15.91 -2.03 14.81
C GLN A 256 -14.81 -2.40 13.81
N ALA A 257 -13.80 -1.54 13.65
CA ALA A 257 -12.68 -1.80 12.78
C ALA A 257 -11.86 -3.02 13.23
N VAL A 258 -11.55 -3.13 14.52
CA VAL A 258 -10.84 -4.29 15.09
C VAL A 258 -11.65 -5.57 14.92
N GLN A 259 -12.97 -5.53 15.11
CA GLN A 259 -13.83 -6.67 14.84
C GLN A 259 -13.75 -7.10 13.38
N TYR A 260 -13.84 -6.17 12.43
CA TYR A 260 -13.69 -6.45 11.01
C TYR A 260 -12.29 -7.00 10.68
N TRP A 261 -11.23 -6.41 11.22
CA TRP A 261 -9.85 -6.86 10.96
C TRP A 261 -9.59 -8.28 11.51
N ASN A 262 -10.17 -8.63 12.64
CA ASN A 262 -10.13 -10.00 13.16
C ASN A 262 -10.84 -10.99 12.23
N CYS A 263 -11.92 -10.59 11.56
CA CYS A 263 -12.59 -11.43 10.57
C CYS A 263 -11.72 -11.70 9.32
N LEU A 264 -10.78 -10.82 9.00
CA LEU A 264 -9.79 -11.07 7.94
C LEU A 264 -8.83 -12.20 8.32
N LEU A 265 -8.52 -12.36 9.63
CA LEU A 265 -7.62 -13.40 10.14
C LEU A 265 -8.23 -14.81 10.08
N TYR A 266 -9.51 -14.93 10.39
CA TYR A 266 -10.18 -16.19 10.75
C TYR A 266 -10.22 -17.30 9.68
N THR A 267 -9.62 -17.10 8.49
CA THR A 267 -9.63 -18.12 7.44
C THR A 267 -8.26 -18.61 6.98
N SER A 268 -7.16 -18.02 7.45
CA SER A 268 -5.82 -18.51 7.10
C SER A 268 -5.31 -19.62 8.05
N ASP A 269 -5.78 -19.66 9.31
CA ASP A 269 -5.26 -20.59 10.32
C ASP A 269 -6.33 -21.32 11.16
N ALA A 270 -7.63 -21.05 11.01
CA ALA A 270 -8.63 -21.60 11.92
C ALA A 270 -9.58 -22.60 11.24
N ALA A 271 -9.58 -23.79 11.77
CA ALA A 271 -10.65 -24.78 11.65
C ALA A 271 -11.79 -24.48 12.67
N ASP A 272 -12.32 -23.23 12.70
CA ASP A 272 -13.50 -22.94 13.52
C ASP A 272 -14.42 -21.94 12.84
N ASP A 273 -15.58 -22.46 12.42
CA ASP A 273 -16.69 -21.76 11.81
C ASP A 273 -17.43 -20.87 12.82
N THR A 274 -16.99 -19.64 12.99
CA THR A 274 -17.88 -18.59 13.51
C THR A 274 -18.13 -17.58 12.40
N PRO A 275 -19.37 -17.42 11.93
CA PRO A 275 -19.67 -16.45 10.90
C PRO A 275 -19.46 -15.02 11.42
N CYS A 276 -18.66 -14.24 10.69
CA CYS A 276 -18.62 -12.79 10.88
C CYS A 276 -19.92 -12.20 10.32
N VAL A 277 -20.79 -11.70 11.20
CA VAL A 277 -22.05 -11.02 10.87
C VAL A 277 -21.77 -9.55 10.62
#